data_b31d867207ed857c6988904073d1c307
#
_entry.id   b31d867207ed857c6988904073d1c307
#
_cell.length_a   1.000
_cell.length_b   1.000
_cell.length_c   1.000
_cell.angle_alpha   90.00
_cell.angle_beta   90.00
_cell.angle_gamma   90.00
#
_symmetry.space_group_name_H-M   'P 1'
#
loop_
_entity.id
_entity.type
_entity.pdbx_description
1 polymer ?
#
loop_
_entity_poly.entity_id
_entity_poly.type
_entity_poly.pdbx_seq_one_letter_code
_entity_poly.pdbx_strand_id
1 'polypeptide(L)'
;LLTISVVIPIKPGLVPQAAGRIAALGWPSGQYELLVAEGTSPSCQRNQAVQQAAGEIIYFLDDDAMVVPDALQRLARHFADPQVVVVGGPSLTPSTDTLLQRAIAAALASPLGAGGVRNRYRAVGTVRRTTERELILCNLAIRREAFLANNGLDERLYPNEENELLDRLYKAGGILLHDPGLAVERSQRTSLAAFVRQMFRYGRGRSEQTRIAGLNGLMPFVPLFFLVYLLAVPFLQSPLLRLPLAGYLLAIGLCTLRAAVKERAASYLLLLPLLFPILHISNGLGLLAGFLLPLKPQTCYNRPPVTIRHLTP
;
A
#
# COMPACT_ATOMS: atom_id res chain seq x y z
N LEU A 1 13.74 13.91 23.41
CA LEU A 1 13.29 12.54 23.06
C LEU A 1 12.26 12.65 21.95
N LEU A 2 12.39 11.86 20.89
CA LEU A 2 11.50 11.86 19.73
C LEU A 2 10.07 11.48 20.15
N THR A 3 9.09 12.28 19.74
CA THR A 3 7.67 12.04 20.01
C THR A 3 6.96 11.50 18.77
N ILE A 4 6.06 10.52 18.95
CA ILE A 4 5.39 9.81 17.84
C ILE A 4 3.87 9.95 17.99
N SER A 5 3.20 10.44 16.96
CA SER A 5 1.74 10.38 16.85
C SER A 5 1.33 9.22 15.95
N VAL A 6 0.69 8.21 16.50
CA VAL A 6 0.14 7.09 15.74
C VAL A 6 -1.26 7.47 15.25
N VAL A 7 -1.47 7.47 13.93
CA VAL A 7 -2.72 7.87 13.29
C VAL A 7 -3.41 6.65 12.66
N ILE A 8 -4.62 6.35 13.13
CA ILE A 8 -5.41 5.20 12.70
C ILE A 8 -6.75 5.68 12.13
N PRO A 9 -6.91 5.69 10.79
CA PRO A 9 -8.21 5.99 10.19
C PRO A 9 -9.15 4.79 10.32
N ILE A 10 -10.37 5.03 10.78
CA ILE A 10 -11.40 4.00 10.88
C ILE A 10 -12.74 4.45 10.31
N LYS A 11 -13.59 3.50 9.97
CA LYS A 11 -14.98 3.80 9.64
C LYS A 11 -15.79 4.08 10.91
N PRO A 12 -16.87 4.89 10.81
CA PRO A 12 -17.75 5.14 11.92
C PRO A 12 -18.25 3.86 12.61
N GLY A 13 -18.20 3.86 13.95
CA GLY A 13 -18.69 2.76 14.76
C GLY A 13 -17.78 1.53 14.87
N LEU A 14 -16.58 1.54 14.26
CA LEU A 14 -15.61 0.45 14.45
C LEU A 14 -14.67 0.72 15.63
N VAL A 15 -14.08 -0.37 16.15
CA VAL A 15 -13.06 -0.33 17.21
C VAL A 15 -11.68 -0.54 16.55
N PRO A 16 -10.70 0.37 16.78
CA PRO A 16 -9.38 0.24 16.18
C PRO A 16 -8.55 -0.83 16.91
N GLN A 17 -8.42 -2.00 16.31
CA GLN A 17 -7.65 -3.11 16.91
C GLN A 17 -6.17 -2.78 17.06
N ALA A 18 -5.60 -2.02 16.10
CA ALA A 18 -4.20 -1.59 16.15
C ALA A 18 -3.90 -0.71 17.38
N ALA A 19 -4.87 0.09 17.87
CA ALA A 19 -4.66 0.96 19.03
C ALA A 19 -4.30 0.19 20.30
N GLY A 20 -5.03 -0.89 20.61
CA GLY A 20 -4.71 -1.73 21.78
C GLY A 20 -3.35 -2.43 21.66
N ARG A 21 -2.92 -2.75 20.45
CA ARG A 21 -1.61 -3.37 20.20
C ARG A 21 -0.47 -2.39 20.38
N ILE A 22 -0.62 -1.14 19.93
CA ILE A 22 0.38 -0.08 20.16
C ILE A 22 0.50 0.21 21.66
N ALA A 23 -0.60 0.32 22.39
CA ALA A 23 -0.58 0.52 23.83
C ALA A 23 0.14 -0.61 24.58
N ALA A 24 0.05 -1.85 24.08
CA ALA A 24 0.74 -3.01 24.66
C ALA A 24 2.26 -3.07 24.38
N LEU A 25 2.82 -2.18 23.52
CA LEU A 25 4.27 -2.16 23.25
C LEU A 25 5.12 -1.65 24.42
N GLY A 26 4.51 -1.05 25.45
CA GLY A 26 5.23 -0.55 26.62
C GLY A 26 6.16 0.62 26.31
N TRP A 27 5.92 1.39 25.25
CA TRP A 27 6.66 2.61 24.96
C TRP A 27 6.37 3.65 26.05
N PRO A 28 7.36 4.46 26.51
CA PRO A 28 7.16 5.37 27.62
C PRO A 28 5.95 6.32 27.39
N SER A 29 5.07 6.41 28.36
CA SER A 29 3.96 7.36 28.37
C SER A 29 4.49 8.80 28.24
N GLY A 30 3.83 9.62 27.40
CA GLY A 30 4.29 10.98 27.10
C GLY A 30 5.26 11.08 25.92
N GLN A 31 5.75 9.97 25.36
CA GLN A 31 6.55 9.96 24.12
C GLN A 31 5.75 9.53 22.90
N TYR A 32 4.49 9.14 23.06
CA TYR A 32 3.58 8.87 21.96
C TYR A 32 2.14 9.22 22.31
N GLU A 33 1.35 9.43 21.29
CA GLU A 33 -0.11 9.58 21.36
C GLU A 33 -0.78 8.72 20.29
N LEU A 34 -2.05 8.40 20.53
CA LEU A 34 -2.88 7.64 19.59
C LEU A 34 -4.03 8.53 19.12
N LEU A 35 -4.10 8.75 17.83
CA LEU A 35 -5.14 9.52 17.14
C LEU A 35 -5.99 8.58 16.29
N VAL A 36 -7.23 8.38 16.70
CA VAL A 36 -8.20 7.62 15.93
C VAL A 36 -9.06 8.57 15.12
N ALA A 37 -8.93 8.53 13.81
CA ALA A 37 -9.65 9.41 12.89
C ALA A 37 -10.85 8.65 12.31
N GLU A 38 -12.04 8.93 12.81
CA GLU A 38 -13.29 8.30 12.39
C GLU A 38 -13.92 9.05 11.22
N GLY A 39 -14.22 8.34 10.12
CA GLY A 39 -14.80 8.96 8.93
C GLY A 39 -14.92 7.99 7.75
N THR A 40 -15.20 8.53 6.57
CA THR A 40 -15.44 7.74 5.34
C THR A 40 -14.44 8.04 4.23
N SER A 41 -13.48 8.94 4.47
CA SER A 41 -12.46 9.35 3.50
C SER A 41 -11.07 9.27 4.13
N PRO A 42 -10.32 8.17 3.91
CA PRO A 42 -9.05 7.93 4.58
C PRO A 42 -8.00 9.04 4.39
N SER A 43 -7.90 9.66 3.21
CA SER A 43 -6.98 10.77 2.97
C SER A 43 -7.34 11.99 3.84
N CYS A 44 -8.64 12.36 3.89
CA CYS A 44 -9.13 13.44 4.74
C CYS A 44 -8.93 13.14 6.23
N GLN A 45 -9.22 11.90 6.65
CA GLN A 45 -9.05 11.45 8.04
C GLN A 45 -7.60 11.61 8.48
N ARG A 46 -6.65 11.15 7.66
CA ARG A 46 -5.22 11.26 7.95
C ARG A 46 -4.75 12.71 7.96
N ASN A 47 -5.14 13.52 6.98
CA ASN A 47 -4.78 14.93 6.93
C ASN A 47 -5.25 15.68 8.17
N GLN A 48 -6.53 15.52 8.57
CA GLN A 48 -7.09 16.19 9.74
C GLN A 48 -6.46 15.69 11.05
N ALA A 49 -6.15 14.40 11.17
CA ALA A 49 -5.45 13.87 12.32
C ALA A 49 -4.04 14.47 12.47
N VAL A 50 -3.29 14.62 11.37
CA VAL A 50 -1.95 15.22 11.40
C VAL A 50 -1.97 16.68 11.82
N GLN A 51 -3.03 17.42 11.49
CA GLN A 51 -3.19 18.80 11.96
C GLN A 51 -3.31 18.88 13.49
N GLN A 52 -3.91 17.87 14.13
CA GLN A 52 -4.10 17.81 15.58
C GLN A 52 -2.96 17.06 16.29
N ALA A 53 -2.10 16.38 15.56
CA ALA A 53 -0.99 15.61 16.11
C ALA A 53 0.07 16.53 16.73
N ALA A 54 0.58 16.14 17.89
CA ALA A 54 1.65 16.84 18.60
C ALA A 54 3.05 16.24 18.37
N GLY A 55 3.10 14.98 17.93
CA GLY A 55 4.38 14.24 17.71
C GLY A 55 5.19 14.79 16.55
N GLU A 56 6.50 14.70 16.66
CA GLU A 56 7.45 15.03 15.58
C GLU A 56 7.35 14.05 14.41
N ILE A 57 6.98 12.81 14.69
CA ILE A 57 6.80 11.74 13.72
C ILE A 57 5.34 11.31 13.70
N ILE A 58 4.78 11.23 12.51
CA ILE A 58 3.45 10.65 12.27
C ILE A 58 3.63 9.21 11.81
N TYR A 59 3.05 8.26 12.54
CA TYR A 59 3.05 6.86 12.15
C TYR A 59 1.65 6.44 11.73
N PHE A 60 1.43 6.28 10.43
CA PHE A 60 0.17 5.79 9.87
C PHE A 60 0.08 4.28 9.96
N LEU A 61 -1.02 3.81 10.53
CA LEU A 61 -1.41 2.40 10.59
C LEU A 61 -2.85 2.24 10.13
N ASP A 62 -3.17 1.11 9.49
CA ASP A 62 -4.56 0.72 9.31
C ASP A 62 -5.12 0.11 10.61
N ASP A 63 -6.43 0.11 10.76
CA ASP A 63 -7.15 -0.30 11.98
C ASP A 63 -6.94 -1.79 12.35
N ASP A 64 -6.62 -2.62 11.37
CA ASP A 64 -6.38 -4.06 11.49
C ASP A 64 -4.88 -4.44 11.54
N ALA A 65 -3.96 -3.47 11.52
CA ALA A 65 -2.52 -3.74 11.49
C ALA A 65 -1.99 -4.32 12.80
N MET A 66 -1.21 -5.39 12.69
CA MET A 66 -0.42 -5.96 13.80
C MET A 66 1.03 -5.56 13.66
N VAL A 67 1.50 -4.66 14.53
CA VAL A 67 2.87 -4.16 14.52
C VAL A 67 3.82 -5.13 15.21
N VAL A 68 5.10 -5.10 14.82
CA VAL A 68 6.17 -5.82 15.55
C VAL A 68 6.42 -5.17 16.91
N PRO A 69 6.87 -5.94 17.94
CA PRO A 69 7.05 -5.42 19.29
C PRO A 69 8.03 -4.24 19.42
N ASP A 70 9.03 -4.16 18.56
CA ASP A 70 10.06 -3.12 18.55
C ASP A 70 9.80 -2.00 17.52
N ALA A 71 8.55 -1.85 17.03
CA ALA A 71 8.21 -0.91 15.97
C ALA A 71 8.60 0.54 16.32
N LEU A 72 8.21 1.03 17.50
CA LEU A 72 8.49 2.42 17.91
C LEU A 72 9.99 2.64 18.15
N GLN A 73 10.72 1.65 18.70
CA GLN A 73 12.16 1.70 18.84
C GLN A 73 12.88 1.76 17.49
N ARG A 74 12.41 1.01 16.49
CA ARG A 74 12.96 1.07 15.12
C ARG A 74 12.77 2.44 14.53
N LEU A 75 11.56 2.99 14.63
CA LEU A 75 11.26 4.33 14.15
C LEU A 75 12.16 5.37 14.82
N ALA A 76 12.29 5.35 16.15
CA ALA A 76 13.15 6.28 16.87
C ALA A 76 14.61 6.21 16.42
N ARG A 77 15.14 5.00 16.17
CA ARG A 77 16.52 4.82 15.65
C ARG A 77 16.69 5.41 14.24
N HIS A 78 15.75 5.18 13.33
CA HIS A 78 15.84 5.69 11.97
C HIS A 78 15.70 7.21 11.91
N PHE A 79 14.76 7.78 12.66
CA PHE A 79 14.55 9.22 12.72
C PHE A 79 15.56 9.98 13.59
N ALA A 80 16.53 9.29 14.22
CA ALA A 80 17.70 9.95 14.81
C ALA A 80 18.54 10.67 13.74
N ASP A 81 18.54 10.20 12.48
CA ASP A 81 19.09 10.92 11.35
C ASP A 81 18.07 11.98 10.87
N PRO A 82 18.40 13.29 10.98
CA PRO A 82 17.50 14.36 10.57
C PRO A 82 17.19 14.37 9.06
N GLN A 83 18.01 13.76 8.22
CA GLN A 83 17.78 13.66 6.79
C GLN A 83 16.73 12.61 6.42
N VAL A 84 16.45 11.66 7.33
CA VAL A 84 15.40 10.66 7.12
C VAL A 84 14.04 11.31 7.30
N VAL A 85 13.27 11.35 6.22
CA VAL A 85 11.95 11.99 6.16
C VAL A 85 10.83 10.95 6.28
N VAL A 86 11.05 9.76 5.73
CA VAL A 86 10.05 8.68 5.71
C VAL A 86 10.71 7.35 6.05
N VAL A 87 10.02 6.56 6.87
CA VAL A 87 10.37 5.16 7.15
C VAL A 87 9.12 4.31 7.01
N GLY A 88 9.23 3.19 6.32
CA GLY A 88 8.14 2.21 6.25
C GLY A 88 8.66 0.80 6.10
N GLY A 89 7.77 -0.15 6.29
CA GLY A 89 8.07 -1.56 6.18
C GLY A 89 6.97 -2.33 5.45
N PRO A 90 7.16 -3.65 5.24
CA PRO A 90 6.20 -4.46 4.50
C PRO A 90 4.93 -4.73 5.33
N SER A 91 3.84 -4.98 4.60
CA SER A 91 2.60 -5.54 5.13
C SER A 91 2.56 -7.03 4.78
N LEU A 92 2.81 -7.87 5.77
CA LEU A 92 2.84 -9.33 5.64
C LEU A 92 1.45 -9.90 5.87
N THR A 93 1.22 -11.08 5.33
CA THR A 93 -0.04 -11.80 5.53
C THR A 93 0.12 -12.79 6.67
N PRO A 94 -0.77 -12.80 7.69
CA PRO A 94 -0.73 -13.75 8.79
C PRO A 94 -0.75 -15.20 8.29
N SER A 95 -0.01 -16.06 8.96
CA SER A 95 0.00 -17.51 8.64
C SER A 95 -1.35 -18.20 8.89
N THR A 96 -2.17 -17.60 9.75
CA THR A 96 -3.52 -18.03 10.10
C THR A 96 -4.57 -17.68 9.06
N ASP A 97 -4.24 -16.87 8.06
CA ASP A 97 -5.15 -16.50 6.98
C ASP A 97 -5.55 -17.70 6.13
N THR A 98 -6.72 -17.58 5.51
CA THR A 98 -7.24 -18.62 4.62
C THR A 98 -6.32 -18.89 3.44
N LEU A 99 -6.46 -20.05 2.81
CA LEU A 99 -5.68 -20.43 1.65
C LEU A 99 -5.77 -19.39 0.52
N LEU A 100 -6.97 -18.83 0.26
CA LEU A 100 -7.15 -17.79 -0.75
C LEU A 100 -6.37 -16.53 -0.40
N GLN A 101 -6.43 -16.06 0.83
CA GLN A 101 -5.72 -14.87 1.29
C GLN A 101 -4.21 -15.05 1.17
N ARG A 102 -3.67 -16.21 1.57
CA ARG A 102 -2.25 -16.55 1.41
C ARG A 102 -1.83 -16.66 -0.06
N ALA A 103 -2.69 -17.19 -0.93
CA ALA A 103 -2.43 -17.23 -2.37
C ALA A 103 -2.41 -15.83 -2.99
N ILE A 104 -3.33 -14.93 -2.57
CA ILE A 104 -3.31 -13.51 -2.96
C ILE A 104 -2.00 -12.86 -2.51
N ALA A 105 -1.56 -13.11 -1.28
CA ALA A 105 -0.28 -12.60 -0.77
C ALA A 105 0.90 -13.08 -1.60
N ALA A 106 0.93 -14.38 -1.95
CA ALA A 106 1.98 -14.96 -2.80
C ALA A 106 2.00 -14.33 -4.21
N ALA A 107 0.81 -14.08 -4.79
CA ALA A 107 0.70 -13.37 -6.05
C ALA A 107 1.28 -11.94 -5.95
N LEU A 108 0.89 -11.15 -4.94
CA LEU A 108 1.36 -9.79 -4.71
C LEU A 108 2.87 -9.72 -4.36
N ALA A 109 3.41 -10.72 -3.67
CA ALA A 109 4.83 -10.80 -3.33
C ALA A 109 5.71 -11.27 -4.52
N SER A 110 5.10 -11.67 -5.64
CA SER A 110 5.82 -12.23 -6.79
C SER A 110 6.29 -11.14 -7.78
N PRO A 111 7.35 -11.40 -8.56
CA PRO A 111 7.78 -10.51 -9.64
C PRO A 111 6.68 -10.28 -10.68
N LEU A 112 5.91 -11.33 -11.02
CA LEU A 112 4.85 -11.25 -12.01
C LEU A 112 3.65 -10.43 -11.52
N GLY A 113 3.25 -10.59 -10.24
CA GLY A 113 2.05 -9.92 -9.73
C GLY A 113 2.23 -8.45 -9.40
N ALA A 114 3.28 -8.09 -8.66
CA ALA A 114 3.49 -6.70 -8.22
C ALA A 114 4.79 -6.07 -8.73
N GLY A 115 5.62 -6.80 -9.49
CA GLY A 115 6.82 -6.25 -10.10
C GLY A 115 7.72 -5.51 -9.12
N GLY A 116 7.95 -4.22 -9.38
CA GLY A 116 8.80 -3.36 -8.55
C GLY A 116 8.22 -3.00 -7.17
N VAL A 117 6.91 -3.20 -6.95
CA VAL A 117 6.27 -2.89 -5.65
C VAL A 117 6.10 -4.12 -4.75
N ARG A 118 6.58 -5.29 -5.16
CA ARG A 118 6.44 -6.57 -4.43
C ARG A 118 7.00 -6.55 -3.00
N ASN A 119 7.98 -5.67 -2.71
CA ASN A 119 8.59 -5.57 -1.39
C ASN A 119 7.66 -4.94 -0.34
N ARG A 120 6.52 -4.39 -0.76
CA ARG A 120 5.42 -4.02 0.14
C ARG A 120 4.77 -5.24 0.83
N TYR A 121 4.96 -6.44 0.27
CA TYR A 121 4.27 -7.68 0.69
C TYR A 121 5.25 -8.77 1.14
N ARG A 122 6.53 -8.44 1.37
CA ARG A 122 7.53 -9.41 1.80
C ARG A 122 8.68 -8.74 2.55
N ALA A 123 9.13 -9.35 3.63
CA ALA A 123 10.31 -8.93 4.40
C ALA A 123 11.57 -9.56 3.79
N VAL A 124 12.33 -8.79 3.01
CA VAL A 124 13.57 -9.26 2.37
C VAL A 124 14.64 -8.17 2.33
N GLY A 125 15.89 -8.59 2.46
CA GLY A 125 17.05 -7.70 2.44
C GLY A 125 17.27 -6.98 3.77
N THR A 126 17.98 -5.87 3.72
CA THR A 126 18.32 -5.02 4.85
C THR A 126 17.64 -3.65 4.74
N VAL A 127 17.77 -2.82 5.75
CA VAL A 127 17.37 -1.41 5.69
C VAL A 127 18.07 -0.74 4.52
N ARG A 128 17.31 0.03 3.73
CA ARG A 128 17.84 0.67 2.52
C ARG A 128 17.08 1.93 2.16
N ARG A 129 17.75 2.82 1.45
CA ARG A 129 17.08 3.92 0.76
C ARG A 129 16.16 3.37 -0.32
N THR A 130 15.00 3.99 -0.48
CA THR A 130 13.96 3.54 -1.40
C THR A 130 13.20 4.72 -2.01
N THR A 131 12.19 4.40 -2.79
CA THR A 131 11.22 5.35 -3.34
C THR A 131 9.80 4.94 -2.89
N GLU A 132 8.78 5.59 -3.43
CA GLU A 132 7.38 5.23 -3.20
C GLU A 132 7.05 3.75 -3.48
N ARG A 133 7.89 3.07 -4.29
CA ARG A 133 7.61 1.70 -4.75
C ARG A 133 7.57 0.65 -3.66
N GLU A 134 8.39 0.79 -2.63
CA GLU A 134 8.50 -0.22 -1.57
C GLU A 134 7.73 0.16 -0.29
N LEU A 135 7.14 1.34 -0.24
CA LEU A 135 6.44 1.86 0.94
C LEU A 135 4.92 1.73 0.77
N ILE A 136 4.23 1.46 1.88
CA ILE A 136 2.77 1.27 1.91
C ILE A 136 2.17 2.00 3.11
N LEU A 137 1.06 2.71 2.90
CA LEU A 137 0.49 3.63 3.88
C LEU A 137 0.01 2.97 5.18
N CYS A 138 -0.36 1.69 5.12
CA CYS A 138 -0.76 0.95 6.33
C CYS A 138 0.38 0.65 7.30
N ASN A 139 1.61 1.05 6.96
CA ASN A 139 2.82 0.90 7.77
C ASN A 139 3.86 1.93 7.34
N LEU A 140 3.59 3.20 7.64
CA LEU A 140 4.38 4.32 7.14
C LEU A 140 4.54 5.41 8.19
N ALA A 141 5.77 5.75 8.52
CA ALA A 141 6.09 6.88 9.39
C ALA A 141 6.71 8.02 8.59
N ILE A 142 6.31 9.25 8.87
CA ILE A 142 6.74 10.47 8.17
C ILE A 142 7.04 11.56 9.20
N ARG A 143 8.08 12.38 8.98
CA ARG A 143 8.25 13.60 9.76
C ARG A 143 7.04 14.51 9.57
N ARG A 144 6.43 14.93 10.69
CA ARG A 144 5.23 15.79 10.68
C ARG A 144 5.48 17.09 9.91
N GLU A 145 6.62 17.72 10.14
CA GLU A 145 7.01 18.94 9.42
C GLU A 145 7.04 18.72 7.90
N ALA A 146 7.69 17.66 7.43
CA ALA A 146 7.76 17.34 6.00
C ALA A 146 6.39 17.03 5.40
N PHE A 147 5.52 16.33 6.13
CA PHE A 147 4.12 16.09 5.72
C PHE A 147 3.36 17.40 5.51
N LEU A 148 3.42 18.29 6.49
CA LEU A 148 2.71 19.58 6.47
C LEU A 148 3.27 20.53 5.40
N ALA A 149 4.60 20.65 5.30
CA ALA A 149 5.28 21.49 4.29
C ALA A 149 4.96 21.04 2.87
N ASN A 150 4.62 19.76 2.67
CA ASN A 150 4.20 19.22 1.38
C ASN A 150 2.67 19.08 1.25
N ASN A 151 1.87 19.83 2.00
CA ASN A 151 0.40 19.86 1.92
C ASN A 151 -0.30 18.50 2.16
N GLY A 152 0.36 17.55 2.83
CA GLY A 152 -0.20 16.26 3.17
C GLY A 152 -0.59 15.38 1.97
N LEU A 153 -1.59 14.52 2.18
CA LEU A 153 -2.14 13.63 1.16
C LEU A 153 -3.11 14.37 0.24
N ASP A 154 -3.05 14.10 -1.06
CA ASP A 154 -4.04 14.61 -2.01
C ASP A 154 -5.40 13.91 -1.81
N GLU A 155 -6.41 14.66 -1.38
CA GLU A 155 -7.73 14.14 -1.00
C GLU A 155 -8.58 13.67 -2.19
N ARG A 156 -8.15 13.98 -3.41
CA ARG A 156 -8.75 13.44 -4.65
C ARG A 156 -8.41 11.97 -4.85
N LEU A 157 -7.28 11.52 -4.27
CA LEU A 157 -6.76 10.17 -4.41
C LEU A 157 -7.24 9.25 -3.29
N TYR A 158 -7.66 8.07 -3.66
CA TYR A 158 -7.84 6.90 -2.82
C TYR A 158 -8.19 5.69 -3.71
N PRO A 159 -7.27 4.73 -3.84
CA PRO A 159 -5.90 4.62 -3.32
C PRO A 159 -4.88 5.45 -4.12
N ASN A 160 -3.60 5.35 -3.74
CA ASN A 160 -2.38 5.96 -4.30
C ASN A 160 -2.06 7.38 -3.77
N GLU A 161 -2.78 7.85 -2.78
CA GLU A 161 -2.48 9.09 -2.07
C GLU A 161 -1.06 9.09 -1.48
N GLU A 162 -0.61 7.95 -0.94
CA GLU A 162 0.74 7.82 -0.40
C GLU A 162 1.81 7.85 -1.49
N ASN A 163 1.54 7.22 -2.63
CA ASN A 163 2.51 7.18 -3.73
C ASN A 163 2.78 8.59 -4.28
N GLU A 164 1.75 9.42 -4.34
CA GLU A 164 1.84 10.80 -4.78
C GLU A 164 2.64 11.65 -3.79
N LEU A 165 2.33 11.57 -2.49
CA LEU A 165 3.06 12.29 -1.44
C LEU A 165 4.53 11.84 -1.36
N LEU A 166 4.79 10.54 -1.39
CA LEU A 166 6.15 9.99 -1.32
C LEU A 166 7.01 10.41 -2.52
N ASP A 167 6.42 10.51 -3.71
CA ASP A 167 7.11 11.01 -4.91
C ASP A 167 7.48 12.50 -4.74
N ARG A 168 6.59 13.33 -4.17
CA ARG A 168 6.89 14.74 -3.85
C ARG A 168 8.02 14.86 -2.82
N LEU A 169 7.97 14.09 -1.74
CA LEU A 169 8.99 14.09 -0.70
C LEU A 169 10.35 13.62 -1.23
N TYR A 170 10.35 12.57 -2.09
CA TYR A 170 11.56 12.08 -2.74
C TYR A 170 12.18 13.14 -3.67
N LYS A 171 11.37 13.79 -4.52
CA LYS A 171 11.81 14.87 -5.42
C LYS A 171 12.30 16.11 -4.68
N ALA A 172 11.79 16.37 -3.48
CA ALA A 172 12.26 17.42 -2.58
C ALA A 172 13.61 17.08 -1.89
N GLY A 173 14.21 15.91 -2.17
CA GLY A 173 15.50 15.49 -1.63
C GLY A 173 15.41 14.74 -0.29
N GLY A 174 14.22 14.42 0.20
CA GLY A 174 14.02 13.66 1.44
C GLY A 174 14.53 12.22 1.31
N ILE A 175 15.15 11.69 2.37
CA ILE A 175 15.54 10.28 2.43
C ILE A 175 14.36 9.45 2.87
N LEU A 176 13.97 8.50 2.01
CA LEU A 176 12.96 7.49 2.29
C LEU A 176 13.64 6.16 2.58
N LEU A 177 13.29 5.50 3.68
CA LEU A 177 13.84 4.19 4.09
C LEU A 177 12.78 3.10 4.05
N HIS A 178 13.18 1.94 3.54
CA HIS A 178 12.45 0.68 3.73
C HIS A 178 13.19 -0.16 4.77
N ASP A 179 12.52 -0.47 5.89
CA ASP A 179 13.01 -1.41 6.90
C ASP A 179 12.20 -2.71 6.83
N PRO A 180 12.78 -3.82 6.32
CA PRO A 180 12.09 -5.11 6.30
C PRO A 180 11.72 -5.65 7.68
N GLY A 181 12.42 -5.20 8.74
CA GLY A 181 12.14 -5.56 10.11
C GLY A 181 11.00 -4.75 10.75
N LEU A 182 10.63 -3.61 10.16
CA LEU A 182 9.44 -2.85 10.55
C LEU A 182 8.20 -3.41 9.84
N ALA A 183 7.91 -4.70 10.02
CA ALA A 183 6.78 -5.33 9.38
C ALA A 183 5.47 -5.11 10.16
N VAL A 184 4.34 -5.08 9.44
CA VAL A 184 3.02 -5.28 10.04
C VAL A 184 2.40 -6.54 9.47
N GLU A 185 1.62 -7.27 10.25
CA GLU A 185 0.76 -8.32 9.73
C GLU A 185 -0.63 -7.76 9.47
N ARG A 186 -1.17 -8.07 8.30
CA ARG A 186 -2.48 -7.63 7.86
C ARG A 186 -3.07 -8.61 6.86
N SER A 187 -4.31 -9.02 7.08
CA SER A 187 -5.00 -10.00 6.24
C SER A 187 -5.28 -9.48 4.83
N GLN A 188 -5.13 -10.37 3.84
CA GLN A 188 -5.54 -10.11 2.48
C GLN A 188 -7.07 -10.23 2.31
N ARG A 189 -7.57 -9.93 1.11
CA ARG A 189 -9.01 -9.99 0.81
C ARG A 189 -9.55 -11.41 0.95
N THR A 190 -10.71 -11.54 1.59
CA THR A 190 -11.35 -12.82 1.91
C THR A 190 -12.09 -13.45 0.73
N SER A 191 -12.31 -12.71 -0.37
CA SER A 191 -13.00 -13.22 -1.55
C SER A 191 -12.37 -12.70 -2.86
N LEU A 192 -12.54 -13.47 -3.94
CA LEU A 192 -12.10 -13.06 -5.29
C LEU A 192 -12.76 -11.74 -5.73
N ALA A 193 -14.04 -11.55 -5.44
CA ALA A 193 -14.74 -10.31 -5.78
C ALA A 193 -14.14 -9.08 -5.05
N ALA A 194 -13.72 -9.24 -3.80
CA ALA A 194 -13.04 -8.18 -3.06
C ALA A 194 -11.64 -7.92 -3.63
N PHE A 195 -10.92 -8.95 -4.07
CA PHE A 195 -9.62 -8.84 -4.72
C PHE A 195 -9.71 -8.15 -6.08
N VAL A 196 -10.66 -8.53 -6.93
CA VAL A 196 -10.97 -7.85 -8.21
C VAL A 196 -11.20 -6.34 -7.98
N ARG A 197 -12.08 -5.99 -7.03
CA ARG A 197 -12.35 -4.58 -6.70
C ARG A 197 -11.11 -3.83 -6.20
N GLN A 198 -10.25 -4.49 -5.44
CA GLN A 198 -8.99 -3.90 -4.95
C GLN A 198 -8.05 -3.61 -6.13
N MET A 199 -7.83 -4.58 -7.01
CA MET A 199 -6.93 -4.43 -8.17
C MET A 199 -7.46 -3.37 -9.15
N PHE A 200 -8.76 -3.34 -9.39
CA PHE A 200 -9.41 -2.30 -10.19
C PHE A 200 -9.19 -0.91 -9.57
N ARG A 201 -9.38 -0.76 -8.26
CA ARG A 201 -9.16 0.52 -7.56
C ARG A 201 -7.69 0.95 -7.63
N TYR A 202 -6.74 0.03 -7.51
CA TYR A 202 -5.31 0.33 -7.64
C TYR A 202 -4.96 0.86 -9.03
N GLY A 203 -5.47 0.21 -10.09
CA GLY A 203 -5.32 0.70 -11.46
C GLY A 203 -5.94 2.09 -11.64
N ARG A 204 -7.19 2.27 -11.21
CA ARG A 204 -7.88 3.56 -11.28
C ARG A 204 -7.11 4.67 -10.55
N GLY A 205 -6.72 4.45 -9.32
CA GLY A 205 -5.95 5.42 -8.54
C GLY A 205 -4.61 5.76 -9.18
N ARG A 206 -3.95 4.80 -9.86
CA ARG A 206 -2.71 5.06 -10.59
C ARG A 206 -2.91 6.01 -11.78
N SER A 207 -3.99 5.85 -12.54
CA SER A 207 -4.33 6.79 -13.63
C SER A 207 -4.75 8.14 -13.08
N GLU A 208 -5.54 8.19 -12.01
CA GLU A 208 -5.91 9.43 -11.32
C GLU A 208 -4.67 10.18 -10.84
N GLN A 209 -3.71 9.49 -10.20
CA GLN A 209 -2.42 10.06 -9.79
C GLN A 209 -1.64 10.62 -10.99
N THR A 210 -1.59 9.88 -12.10
CA THR A 210 -0.89 10.34 -13.31
C THR A 210 -1.50 11.62 -13.88
N ARG A 211 -2.82 11.75 -13.85
CA ARG A 211 -3.53 12.97 -14.30
C ARG A 211 -3.28 14.17 -13.38
N ILE A 212 -2.99 13.95 -12.11
CA ILE A 212 -2.76 14.99 -11.10
C ILE A 212 -1.28 15.38 -11.04
N ALA A 213 -0.38 14.40 -10.95
CA ALA A 213 1.04 14.61 -10.66
C ALA A 213 1.97 14.40 -11.88
N GLY A 214 1.38 14.03 -13.04
CA GLY A 214 2.15 13.71 -14.24
C GLY A 214 2.61 12.25 -14.31
N LEU A 215 3.24 11.91 -15.44
CA LEU A 215 3.71 10.56 -15.73
C LEU A 215 5.03 10.28 -14.97
N ASN A 216 5.01 9.24 -14.13
CA ASN A 216 6.20 8.73 -13.44
C ASN A 216 6.54 7.31 -13.95
N GLY A 217 7.08 7.24 -15.18
CA GLY A 217 7.47 6.01 -15.86
C GLY A 217 6.31 5.21 -16.47
N LEU A 218 6.66 4.23 -17.32
CA LEU A 218 5.69 3.41 -18.06
C LEU A 218 5.33 2.08 -17.39
N MET A 219 6.16 1.61 -16.46
CA MET A 219 5.96 0.31 -15.77
C MET A 219 4.59 0.16 -15.11
N PRO A 220 4.01 1.18 -14.45
CA PRO A 220 2.67 1.06 -13.86
C PRO A 220 1.55 0.80 -14.88
N PHE A 221 1.79 1.06 -16.17
CA PHE A 221 0.80 0.89 -17.25
C PHE A 221 0.90 -0.44 -17.98
N VAL A 222 1.86 -1.30 -17.62
CA VAL A 222 1.99 -2.66 -18.18
C VAL A 222 0.66 -3.43 -18.16
N PRO A 223 -0.18 -3.39 -17.09
CA PRO A 223 -1.48 -4.05 -17.10
C PRO A 223 -2.46 -3.49 -18.12
N LEU A 224 -2.40 -2.19 -18.43
CA LEU A 224 -3.22 -1.58 -19.48
C LEU A 224 -2.76 -2.03 -20.87
N PHE A 225 -1.45 -2.00 -21.14
CA PHE A 225 -0.91 -2.51 -22.41
C PHE A 225 -1.21 -3.99 -22.61
N PHE A 226 -1.12 -4.78 -21.54
CA PHE A 226 -1.48 -6.19 -21.55
C PHE A 226 -2.98 -6.39 -21.85
N LEU A 227 -3.86 -5.59 -21.25
CA LEU A 227 -5.30 -5.64 -21.55
C LEU A 227 -5.58 -5.35 -23.03
N VAL A 228 -4.99 -4.27 -23.58
CA VAL A 228 -5.12 -3.92 -25.00
C VAL A 228 -4.59 -5.04 -25.90
N TYR A 229 -3.45 -5.61 -25.53
CA TYR A 229 -2.87 -6.76 -26.24
C TYR A 229 -3.81 -7.98 -26.21
N LEU A 230 -4.41 -8.32 -25.06
CA LEU A 230 -5.37 -9.45 -24.97
C LEU A 230 -6.59 -9.24 -25.87
N LEU A 231 -7.09 -8.01 -25.97
CA LEU A 231 -8.21 -7.68 -26.88
C LEU A 231 -7.80 -7.80 -28.35
N ALA A 232 -6.53 -7.55 -28.68
CA ALA A 232 -6.02 -7.65 -30.03
C ALA A 232 -5.68 -9.10 -30.45
N VAL A 233 -5.30 -9.98 -29.51
CA VAL A 233 -4.82 -11.36 -29.78
C VAL A 233 -5.71 -12.16 -30.72
N PRO A 234 -7.07 -12.12 -30.64
CA PRO A 234 -7.95 -12.88 -31.55
C PRO A 234 -7.80 -12.47 -33.01
N PHE A 235 -7.36 -11.24 -33.27
CA PHE A 235 -7.22 -10.66 -34.61
C PHE A 235 -5.79 -10.79 -35.16
N LEU A 236 -4.82 -11.26 -34.34
CA LEU A 236 -3.42 -11.42 -34.75
C LEU A 236 -3.26 -12.69 -35.58
N GLN A 237 -2.96 -12.54 -36.85
CA GLN A 237 -2.76 -13.67 -37.78
C GLN A 237 -1.37 -14.31 -37.63
N SER A 238 -0.35 -13.50 -37.35
CA SER A 238 1.03 -14.00 -37.21
C SER A 238 1.25 -14.73 -35.89
N PRO A 239 1.79 -15.97 -35.92
CA PRO A 239 2.17 -16.72 -34.70
C PRO A 239 3.17 -15.95 -33.80
N LEU A 240 4.07 -15.17 -34.42
CA LEU A 240 5.09 -14.40 -33.68
C LEU A 240 4.44 -13.35 -32.76
N LEU A 241 3.32 -12.76 -33.16
CA LEU A 241 2.58 -11.80 -32.35
C LEU A 241 1.85 -12.44 -31.17
N ARG A 242 1.77 -13.77 -31.09
CA ARG A 242 1.23 -14.54 -29.96
C ARG A 242 2.31 -14.96 -28.95
N LEU A 243 3.59 -14.78 -29.26
CA LEU A 243 4.70 -15.12 -28.35
C LEU A 243 4.62 -14.41 -26.99
N PRO A 244 4.21 -13.13 -26.87
CA PRO A 244 4.05 -12.50 -25.55
C PRO A 244 3.04 -13.23 -24.66
N LEU A 245 1.94 -13.77 -25.23
CA LEU A 245 0.97 -14.57 -24.47
C LEU A 245 1.59 -15.89 -23.99
N ALA A 246 2.33 -16.58 -24.84
CA ALA A 246 3.05 -17.81 -24.46
C ALA A 246 4.08 -17.53 -23.35
N GLY A 247 4.84 -16.43 -23.45
CA GLY A 247 5.76 -15.97 -22.41
C GLY A 247 5.07 -15.66 -21.10
N TYR A 248 3.89 -15.01 -21.16
CA TYR A 248 3.07 -14.73 -19.98
C TYR A 248 2.58 -16.02 -19.29
N LEU A 249 2.07 -16.99 -20.06
CA LEU A 249 1.64 -18.29 -19.52
C LEU A 249 2.81 -19.07 -18.90
N LEU A 250 3.98 -19.04 -19.53
CA LEU A 250 5.20 -19.62 -18.97
C LEU A 250 5.58 -18.93 -17.65
N ALA A 251 5.54 -17.59 -17.59
CA ALA A 251 5.84 -16.84 -16.38
C ALA A 251 4.85 -17.17 -15.25
N ILE A 252 3.56 -17.33 -15.56
CA ILE A 252 2.55 -17.83 -14.61
C ILE A 252 2.98 -19.20 -14.08
N GLY A 253 3.29 -20.14 -14.95
CA GLY A 253 3.71 -21.50 -14.56
C GLY A 253 4.92 -21.49 -13.63
N LEU A 254 5.97 -20.74 -14.00
CA LEU A 254 7.20 -20.63 -13.21
C LEU A 254 6.96 -19.97 -11.84
N CYS A 255 6.22 -18.87 -11.80
CA CYS A 255 5.89 -18.19 -10.54
C CYS A 255 5.01 -19.07 -9.64
N THR A 256 4.04 -19.77 -10.22
CA THR A 256 3.17 -20.71 -9.53
C THR A 256 3.94 -21.87 -8.91
N LEU A 257 4.79 -22.54 -9.72
CA LEU A 257 5.60 -23.65 -9.25
C LEU A 257 6.55 -23.22 -8.12
N ARG A 258 7.23 -22.09 -8.31
CA ARG A 258 8.12 -21.53 -7.27
C ARG A 258 7.37 -21.25 -5.96
N ALA A 259 6.18 -20.66 -6.04
CA ALA A 259 5.38 -20.36 -4.86
C ALA A 259 4.86 -21.64 -4.19
N ALA A 260 4.37 -22.62 -4.97
CA ALA A 260 3.88 -23.89 -4.46
C ALA A 260 4.97 -24.68 -3.73
N VAL A 261 6.18 -24.70 -4.26
CA VAL A 261 7.34 -25.35 -3.64
C VAL A 261 7.78 -24.61 -2.37
N LYS A 262 7.92 -23.27 -2.45
CA LYS A 262 8.36 -22.45 -1.32
C LYS A 262 7.42 -22.57 -0.12
N GLU A 263 6.12 -22.44 -0.36
CA GLU A 263 5.08 -22.47 0.68
C GLU A 263 4.59 -23.89 0.99
N ARG A 264 5.11 -24.91 0.31
CA ARG A 264 4.70 -26.34 0.42
C ARG A 264 3.17 -26.51 0.27
N ALA A 265 2.56 -25.76 -0.66
CA ALA A 265 1.13 -25.68 -0.86
C ALA A 265 0.75 -26.04 -2.30
N ALA A 266 0.42 -27.31 -2.56
CA ALA A 266 0.02 -27.81 -3.90
C ALA A 266 -1.22 -27.06 -4.44
N SER A 267 -2.11 -26.57 -3.57
CA SER A 267 -3.27 -25.77 -3.93
C SER A 267 -2.94 -24.47 -4.68
N TYR A 268 -1.72 -23.96 -4.54
CA TYR A 268 -1.25 -22.81 -5.32
C TYR A 268 -1.17 -23.09 -6.83
N LEU A 269 -1.00 -24.36 -7.22
CA LEU A 269 -1.02 -24.78 -8.62
C LEU A 269 -2.37 -24.50 -9.31
N LEU A 270 -3.45 -24.43 -8.54
CA LEU A 270 -4.78 -24.09 -9.04
C LEU A 270 -5.10 -22.59 -8.86
N LEU A 271 -4.74 -22.01 -7.73
CA LEU A 271 -5.16 -20.64 -7.38
C LEU A 271 -4.33 -19.57 -8.12
N LEU A 272 -3.01 -19.70 -8.18
CA LEU A 272 -2.15 -18.65 -8.75
C LEU A 272 -2.35 -18.45 -10.26
N PRO A 273 -2.54 -19.50 -11.10
CA PRO A 273 -2.87 -19.31 -12.51
C PRO A 273 -4.16 -18.54 -12.76
N LEU A 274 -5.09 -18.58 -11.81
CA LEU A 274 -6.32 -17.78 -11.85
C LEU A 274 -6.08 -16.36 -11.33
N LEU A 275 -5.33 -16.21 -10.24
CA LEU A 275 -5.13 -14.93 -9.57
C LEU A 275 -4.29 -13.95 -10.41
N PHE A 276 -3.27 -14.40 -11.13
CA PHE A 276 -2.44 -13.52 -11.97
C PHE A 276 -3.23 -12.82 -13.09
N PRO A 277 -4.01 -13.53 -13.93
CA PRO A 277 -4.86 -12.88 -14.92
C PRO A 277 -5.90 -11.93 -14.29
N ILE A 278 -6.54 -12.35 -13.21
CA ILE A 278 -7.48 -11.50 -12.46
C ILE A 278 -6.80 -10.19 -12.04
N LEU A 279 -5.60 -10.27 -11.46
CA LEU A 279 -4.83 -9.12 -11.02
C LEU A 279 -4.56 -8.15 -12.18
N HIS A 280 -4.01 -8.66 -13.29
CA HIS A 280 -3.58 -7.81 -14.40
C HIS A 280 -4.77 -7.24 -15.17
N ILE A 281 -5.79 -8.04 -15.45
CA ILE A 281 -6.99 -7.59 -16.18
C ILE A 281 -7.76 -6.56 -15.33
N SER A 282 -7.97 -6.84 -14.05
CA SER A 282 -8.70 -5.91 -13.17
C SER A 282 -7.95 -4.58 -13.00
N ASN A 283 -6.61 -4.65 -12.88
CA ASN A 283 -5.78 -3.45 -12.79
C ASN A 283 -5.78 -2.66 -14.11
N GLY A 284 -5.66 -3.35 -15.26
CA GLY A 284 -5.74 -2.74 -16.59
C GLY A 284 -7.09 -2.04 -16.85
N LEU A 285 -8.21 -2.68 -16.48
CA LEU A 285 -9.55 -2.08 -16.54
C LEU A 285 -9.65 -0.86 -15.61
N GLY A 286 -9.07 -0.94 -14.43
CA GLY A 286 -9.00 0.19 -13.51
C GLY A 286 -8.21 1.37 -14.07
N LEU A 287 -7.04 1.11 -14.68
CA LEU A 287 -6.24 2.12 -15.37
C LEU A 287 -7.04 2.82 -16.47
N LEU A 288 -7.73 2.04 -17.32
CA LEU A 288 -8.58 2.59 -18.36
C LEU A 288 -9.69 3.48 -17.79
N ALA A 289 -10.39 2.98 -16.77
CA ALA A 289 -11.46 3.73 -16.09
C ALA A 289 -10.95 5.03 -15.46
N GLY A 290 -9.75 5.04 -14.87
CA GLY A 290 -9.17 6.23 -14.23
C GLY A 290 -8.76 7.31 -15.23
N PHE A 291 -8.47 6.96 -16.49
CA PHE A 291 -8.29 7.95 -17.56
C PHE A 291 -9.60 8.50 -18.10
N LEU A 292 -10.65 7.69 -18.17
CA LEU A 292 -11.93 8.05 -18.79
C LEU A 292 -12.90 8.74 -17.82
N LEU A 293 -12.87 8.38 -16.54
CA LEU A 293 -13.80 8.91 -15.55
C LEU A 293 -13.30 10.24 -14.95
N PRO A 294 -14.22 11.11 -14.50
CA PRO A 294 -13.84 12.34 -13.84
C PRO A 294 -13.08 12.08 -12.54
N LEU A 295 -12.14 12.98 -12.21
CA LEU A 295 -11.46 12.99 -10.92
C LEU A 295 -12.48 13.33 -9.81
N LYS A 296 -12.23 12.82 -8.61
CA LYS A 296 -13.01 13.22 -7.43
C LYS A 296 -12.75 14.70 -7.12
N PRO A 297 -13.72 15.41 -6.55
CA PRO A 297 -13.50 16.78 -6.08
C PRO A 297 -12.49 16.82 -4.94
N GLN A 298 -11.71 17.89 -4.85
CA GLN A 298 -10.58 18.05 -3.91
C GLN A 298 -11.02 18.32 -2.46
N THR A 299 -12.30 18.43 -2.15
CA THR A 299 -12.72 18.93 -0.85
C THR A 299 -13.30 17.87 0.07
N CYS A 300 -12.75 17.78 1.29
CA CYS A 300 -13.41 17.16 2.43
C CYS A 300 -14.68 17.95 2.86
N TYR A 301 -14.85 19.16 2.35
CA TYR A 301 -15.90 20.09 2.76
C TYR A 301 -17.34 19.57 2.56
N ASN A 302 -17.53 18.72 1.57
CA ASN A 302 -18.84 18.11 1.26
C ASN A 302 -18.97 16.66 1.78
N ARG A 303 -18.06 16.22 2.67
CA ARG A 303 -18.09 14.88 3.25
C ARG A 303 -18.53 14.93 4.70
N PRO A 304 -19.03 13.81 5.26
CA PRO A 304 -19.28 13.75 6.70
C PRO A 304 -18.05 14.19 7.48
N PRO A 305 -18.22 14.94 8.59
CA PRO A 305 -17.11 15.43 9.40
C PRO A 305 -16.25 14.25 9.88
N VAL A 306 -14.94 14.47 9.94
CA VAL A 306 -14.01 13.53 10.57
C VAL A 306 -14.00 13.83 12.06
N THR A 307 -14.18 12.80 12.88
CA THR A 307 -14.04 12.91 14.34
C THR A 307 -12.67 12.36 14.75
N ILE A 308 -11.85 13.19 15.39
CA ILE A 308 -10.56 12.76 15.92
C ILE A 308 -10.72 12.46 17.41
N ARG A 309 -10.39 11.24 17.80
CA ARG A 309 -10.35 10.83 19.21
C ARG A 309 -8.90 10.63 19.64
N HIS A 310 -8.48 11.32 20.68
CA HIS A 310 -7.23 11.05 21.36
C HIS A 310 -7.45 9.91 22.35
N LEU A 311 -6.76 8.81 22.16
CA LEU A 311 -6.73 7.72 23.13
C LEU A 311 -5.52 7.94 24.04
N THR A 312 -5.76 8.01 25.34
CA THR A 312 -4.68 7.97 26.34
C THR A 312 -4.03 6.60 26.31
N PRO A 313 -2.68 6.53 26.16
CA PRO A 313 -1.94 5.26 26.21
C PRO A 313 -2.08 4.55 27.54
#